data_76790ac319b9a61fead00f47fb2ef836
#
_entry.id   76790ac319b9a61fead00f47fb2ef836
#
_cell.length_a   1.000
_cell.length_b   1.000
_cell.length_c   1.000
_cell.angle_alpha   90.00
_cell.angle_beta   90.00
_cell.angle_gamma   90.00
#
_symmetry.space_group_name_H-M   'P 1'
#
loop_
_entity.id
_entity.type
_entity.pdbx_description
1 polymer ?
#
loop_
_entity_poly.entity_id
_entity_poly.type
_entity_poly.pdbx_seq_one_letter_code
_entity_poly.pdbx_strand_id
1 'polypeptide(L)'
;MASNYSRRIAVATLIGELTGSTLRVSTVRSAQAEALLPFPTAYCEAAKDAYSRILSLFPAKKEEDVNSHLDFTVVFGCSRGLCGGLDAKLAAGAKSYINNNEGYAVFGERTAALLGVAPLGNDLPDYACCEELAGKISEMIEKDSVTRVRILRSEGEGISETFVFPVERAEKGYLVTDLPREELLADLRVRYLAAVLFLEAVRGYAAQQKSRLRSMDRASENAEKLKEELISADRRERQEQITDEIIDNQGNL
;
A
#
# COMPACT_ATOMS: atom_id res chain seq x y z
N MET A 1 -9.74 35.86 -29.72
CA MET A 1 -10.03 34.55 -29.11
C MET A 1 -8.71 33.94 -28.67
N ALA A 2 -8.59 33.39 -27.46
CA ALA A 2 -7.34 32.70 -27.08
C ALA A 2 -7.15 31.50 -28.02
N SER A 3 -5.95 31.41 -28.63
CA SER A 3 -5.59 30.31 -29.53
C SER A 3 -5.83 28.97 -28.84
N ASN A 4 -6.24 27.95 -29.58
CA ASN A 4 -6.41 26.60 -29.06
C ASN A 4 -5.13 26.11 -28.32
N TYR A 5 -3.96 26.50 -28.84
CA TYR A 5 -2.68 26.22 -28.20
C TYR A 5 -2.51 26.89 -26.84
N SER A 6 -2.88 28.16 -26.69
CA SER A 6 -2.77 28.89 -25.42
C SER A 6 -3.53 28.17 -24.29
N ARG A 7 -4.71 27.64 -24.56
CA ARG A 7 -5.51 26.86 -23.57
C ARG A 7 -4.84 25.53 -23.24
N ARG A 8 -4.30 24.84 -24.25
CA ARG A 8 -3.60 23.55 -24.05
C ARG A 8 -2.29 23.72 -23.28
N ILE A 9 -1.53 24.79 -23.56
CA ILE A 9 -0.31 25.15 -22.82
C ILE A 9 -0.65 25.42 -21.35
N ALA A 10 -1.71 26.19 -21.09
CA ALA A 10 -2.15 26.46 -19.71
C ALA A 10 -2.51 25.17 -18.96
N VAL A 11 -3.20 24.21 -19.60
CA VAL A 11 -3.53 22.91 -19.01
C VAL A 11 -2.26 22.09 -18.74
N ALA A 12 -1.32 22.02 -19.68
CA ALA A 12 -0.06 21.32 -19.50
C ALA A 12 0.75 21.91 -18.32
N THR A 13 0.79 23.24 -18.21
CA THR A 13 1.45 23.94 -17.08
C THR A 13 0.79 23.57 -15.76
N LEU A 14 -0.55 23.61 -15.68
CA LEU A 14 -1.30 23.24 -14.47
C LEU A 14 -1.04 21.78 -14.05
N ILE A 15 -1.01 20.86 -15.03
CA ILE A 15 -0.66 19.46 -14.75
C ILE A 15 0.75 19.36 -14.17
N GLY A 16 1.73 20.06 -14.74
CA GLY A 16 3.10 20.08 -14.23
C GLY A 16 3.19 20.60 -12.79
N GLU A 17 2.47 21.67 -12.45
CA GLU A 17 2.43 22.22 -11.09
C GLU A 17 1.79 21.27 -10.08
N LEU A 18 0.67 20.63 -10.46
CA LEU A 18 -0.03 19.65 -9.61
C LEU A 18 0.83 18.39 -9.37
N THR A 19 1.45 17.86 -10.42
CA THR A 19 2.33 16.69 -10.30
C THR A 19 3.57 17.01 -9.49
N GLY A 20 4.19 18.17 -9.71
CA GLY A 20 5.35 18.63 -8.94
C GLY A 20 5.02 18.84 -7.44
N SER A 21 3.83 19.34 -7.11
CA SER A 21 3.38 19.47 -5.72
C SER A 21 3.16 18.10 -5.06
N THR A 22 2.53 17.17 -5.77
CA THR A 22 2.29 15.81 -5.29
C THR A 22 3.60 15.04 -5.13
N LEU A 23 4.56 15.25 -6.03
CA LEU A 23 5.91 14.67 -5.97
C LEU A 23 6.60 15.07 -4.66
N ARG A 24 6.63 16.37 -4.33
CA ARG A 24 7.25 16.87 -3.08
C ARG A 24 6.64 16.25 -1.84
N VAL A 25 5.31 16.19 -1.76
CA VAL A 25 4.62 15.56 -0.62
C VAL A 25 4.95 14.07 -0.52
N SER A 26 4.95 13.35 -1.64
CA SER A 26 5.25 11.91 -1.67
C SER A 26 6.70 11.62 -1.30
N THR A 27 7.65 12.48 -1.69
CA THR A 27 9.06 12.39 -1.29
C THR A 27 9.22 12.45 0.23
N VAL A 28 8.60 13.46 0.87
CA VAL A 28 8.67 13.62 2.33
C VAL A 28 8.03 12.42 3.04
N ARG A 29 6.85 12.00 2.60
CA ARG A 29 6.13 10.86 3.21
C ARG A 29 6.86 9.53 3.03
N SER A 30 7.50 9.31 1.88
CA SER A 30 8.33 8.13 1.65
C SER A 30 9.52 8.10 2.60
N ALA A 31 10.24 9.23 2.72
CA ALA A 31 11.37 9.34 3.62
C ALA A 31 10.97 9.14 5.09
N GLN A 32 9.85 9.72 5.51
CA GLN A 32 9.31 9.52 6.87
C GLN A 32 8.95 8.05 7.14
N ALA A 33 8.28 7.40 6.20
CA ALA A 33 7.92 5.98 6.35
C ALA A 33 9.17 5.09 6.42
N GLU A 34 10.19 5.37 5.61
CA GLU A 34 11.46 4.62 5.66
C GLU A 34 12.23 4.84 6.95
N ALA A 35 12.25 6.07 7.45
CA ALA A 35 12.89 6.39 8.73
C ALA A 35 12.21 5.71 9.93
N LEU A 36 10.91 5.40 9.83
CA LEU A 36 10.18 4.66 10.85
C LEU A 36 10.46 3.15 10.84
N LEU A 37 10.83 2.56 9.71
CA LEU A 37 10.93 1.10 9.53
C LEU A 37 11.85 0.37 10.54
N PRO A 38 13.01 0.90 10.97
CA PRO A 38 13.88 0.18 11.89
C PRO A 38 13.20 -0.17 13.21
N PHE A 39 12.39 0.74 13.76
CA PHE A 39 11.72 0.53 15.04
C PHE A 39 10.65 -0.58 15.01
N PRO A 40 9.61 -0.55 14.14
CA PRO A 40 8.64 -1.64 14.06
C PRO A 40 9.26 -2.96 13.60
N THR A 41 10.37 -2.94 12.84
CA THR A 41 11.08 -4.17 12.47
C THR A 41 11.69 -4.83 13.71
N ALA A 42 12.46 -4.10 14.51
CA ALA A 42 13.07 -4.63 15.74
C ALA A 42 12.01 -5.08 16.75
N TYR A 43 10.91 -4.31 16.89
CA TYR A 43 9.80 -4.67 17.77
C TYR A 43 9.09 -5.95 17.32
N CYS A 44 8.82 -6.10 16.02
CA CYS A 44 8.20 -7.29 15.44
C CYS A 44 9.07 -8.54 15.64
N GLU A 45 10.39 -8.43 15.44
CA GLU A 45 11.33 -9.53 15.66
C GLU A 45 11.34 -9.95 17.14
N ALA A 46 11.41 -9.01 18.07
CA ALA A 46 11.34 -9.28 19.50
C ALA A 46 10.01 -9.92 19.93
N ALA A 47 8.89 -9.41 19.41
CA ALA A 47 7.57 -9.97 19.69
C ALA A 47 7.41 -11.38 19.11
N LYS A 48 7.93 -11.63 17.91
CA LYS A 48 7.96 -12.96 17.28
C LYS A 48 8.78 -13.94 18.10
N ASP A 49 9.98 -13.54 18.53
CA ASP A 49 10.85 -14.39 19.37
C ASP A 49 10.19 -14.74 20.71
N ALA A 50 9.61 -13.74 21.39
CA ALA A 50 8.89 -13.95 22.64
C ALA A 50 7.70 -14.92 22.45
N TYR A 51 6.89 -14.72 21.41
CA TYR A 51 5.75 -15.59 21.11
C TYR A 51 6.19 -17.00 20.71
N SER A 52 7.23 -17.17 19.90
CA SER A 52 7.74 -18.47 19.46
C SER A 52 8.30 -19.30 20.63
N ARG A 53 8.94 -18.63 21.60
CA ARG A 53 9.45 -19.27 22.83
C ARG A 53 8.33 -19.75 23.73
N ILE A 54 7.31 -18.94 24.00
CA ILE A 54 6.18 -19.40 24.81
C ILE A 54 5.43 -20.52 24.11
N LEU A 55 5.26 -20.45 22.77
CA LEU A 55 4.62 -21.47 21.97
C LEU A 55 5.35 -22.82 22.04
N SER A 56 6.67 -22.85 22.24
CA SER A 56 7.46 -24.07 22.38
C SER A 56 7.15 -24.87 23.67
N LEU A 57 6.55 -24.22 24.67
CA LEU A 57 6.16 -24.86 25.93
C LEU A 57 4.82 -25.59 25.85
N PHE A 58 4.04 -25.39 24.80
CA PHE A 58 2.77 -26.06 24.58
C PHE A 58 2.94 -27.29 23.68
N PRO A 59 2.11 -28.31 23.81
CA PRO A 59 2.14 -29.44 22.88
C PRO A 59 1.84 -28.97 21.44
N ALA A 60 2.46 -29.64 20.48
CA ALA A 60 2.10 -29.38 19.08
C ALA A 60 0.65 -29.83 18.87
N LYS A 61 -0.19 -28.94 18.29
CA LYS A 61 -1.48 -29.43 17.74
C LYS A 61 -1.12 -30.43 16.64
N LYS A 62 -1.75 -31.60 16.66
CA LYS A 62 -1.56 -32.62 15.62
C LYS A 62 -2.07 -32.05 14.28
N GLU A 63 -1.32 -32.24 13.21
CA GLU A 63 -1.67 -31.80 11.86
C GLU A 63 -2.85 -32.59 11.24
N GLU A 64 -3.59 -33.35 12.03
CA GLU A 64 -4.45 -34.42 11.53
C GLU A 64 -5.79 -34.00 10.92
N ASP A 65 -6.14 -32.72 10.84
CA ASP A 65 -7.40 -32.29 10.18
C ASP A 65 -7.30 -31.00 9.35
N VAL A 66 -6.24 -30.83 8.58
CA VAL A 66 -6.05 -29.62 7.77
C VAL A 66 -6.62 -29.77 6.34
N ASN A 67 -7.81 -30.33 6.20
CA ASN A 67 -8.51 -30.32 4.91
C ASN A 67 -9.33 -29.05 4.65
N SER A 68 -9.43 -28.13 5.61
CA SER A 68 -10.01 -26.82 5.41
C SER A 68 -9.15 -25.76 6.12
N HIS A 69 -8.17 -25.21 5.42
CA HIS A 69 -7.49 -24.01 5.90
C HIS A 69 -8.48 -22.86 5.88
N LEU A 70 -8.83 -22.36 7.07
CA LEU A 70 -9.61 -21.15 7.21
C LEU A 70 -8.62 -19.98 7.26
N ASP A 71 -8.45 -19.34 6.10
CA ASP A 71 -7.50 -18.23 5.96
C ASP A 71 -8.17 -16.91 6.36
N PHE A 72 -7.40 -16.02 7.00
CA PHE A 72 -7.78 -14.64 7.20
C PHE A 72 -6.81 -13.76 6.41
N THR A 73 -7.34 -12.94 5.51
CA THR A 73 -6.52 -12.12 4.61
C THR A 73 -6.59 -10.65 4.99
N VAL A 74 -5.44 -10.04 5.31
CA VAL A 74 -5.32 -8.61 5.54
C VAL A 74 -4.70 -7.94 4.34
N VAL A 75 -5.36 -6.91 3.79
CA VAL A 75 -4.90 -6.17 2.60
C VAL A 75 -4.54 -4.75 3.00
N PHE A 76 -3.27 -4.37 2.86
CA PHE A 76 -2.81 -3.00 3.03
C PHE A 76 -2.78 -2.28 1.69
N GLY A 77 -3.93 -1.69 1.34
CA GLY A 77 -4.18 -1.00 0.08
C GLY A 77 -4.00 0.51 0.14
N CYS A 78 -4.37 1.20 -0.94
CA CYS A 78 -4.24 2.63 -1.11
C CYS A 78 -5.57 3.35 -0.83
N SER A 79 -5.52 4.49 -0.12
CA SER A 79 -6.67 5.41 -0.01
C SER A 79 -6.71 6.41 -1.17
N ARG A 80 -5.55 6.76 -1.73
CA ARG A 80 -5.43 7.76 -2.80
C ARG A 80 -4.86 7.13 -4.06
N GLY A 81 -5.31 7.62 -5.21
CA GLY A 81 -4.81 7.21 -6.52
C GLY A 81 -3.41 7.72 -6.86
N LEU A 82 -3.10 7.67 -8.14
CA LEU A 82 -1.82 8.14 -8.73
C LEU A 82 -0.60 7.29 -8.31
N CYS A 83 -0.83 6.04 -7.96
CA CYS A 83 0.21 5.07 -7.59
C CYS A 83 0.61 4.15 -8.77
N GLY A 84 0.52 4.61 -10.02
CA GLY A 84 0.95 3.84 -11.18
C GLY A 84 0.18 2.51 -11.39
N GLY A 85 -1.10 2.45 -10.98
CA GLY A 85 -1.92 1.24 -11.11
C GLY A 85 -1.66 0.16 -10.04
N LEU A 86 -0.87 0.46 -9.02
CA LEU A 86 -0.52 -0.47 -7.95
C LEU A 86 -1.75 -0.90 -7.14
N ASP A 87 -2.70 0.03 -6.93
CA ASP A 87 -4.00 -0.21 -6.31
C ASP A 87 -4.84 -1.25 -7.07
N ALA A 88 -4.87 -1.14 -8.40
CA ALA A 88 -5.59 -2.10 -9.23
C ALA A 88 -4.93 -3.50 -9.23
N LYS A 89 -3.60 -3.55 -9.26
CA LYS A 89 -2.85 -4.81 -9.14
C LYS A 89 -3.15 -5.49 -7.81
N LEU A 90 -3.06 -4.72 -6.70
CA LEU A 90 -3.32 -5.25 -5.35
C LEU A 90 -4.77 -5.75 -5.22
N ALA A 91 -5.74 -4.99 -5.72
CA ALA A 91 -7.13 -5.42 -5.73
C ALA A 91 -7.33 -6.70 -6.56
N ALA A 92 -6.71 -6.81 -7.74
CA ALA A 92 -6.77 -8.02 -8.56
C ALA A 92 -6.18 -9.25 -7.85
N GLY A 93 -5.04 -9.09 -7.16
CA GLY A 93 -4.42 -10.17 -6.38
C GLY A 93 -5.27 -10.58 -5.15
N ALA A 94 -5.92 -9.62 -4.50
CA ALA A 94 -6.74 -9.89 -3.31
C ALA A 94 -8.11 -10.49 -3.64
N LYS A 95 -8.61 -10.30 -4.86
CA LYS A 95 -9.99 -10.64 -5.24
C LYS A 95 -10.31 -12.13 -5.09
N SER A 96 -9.36 -13.01 -5.38
CA SER A 96 -9.55 -14.46 -5.24
C SER A 96 -9.77 -14.87 -3.78
N TYR A 97 -9.09 -14.25 -2.85
CA TYR A 97 -9.16 -14.57 -1.43
C TYR A 97 -10.45 -14.04 -0.78
N ILE A 98 -10.89 -12.85 -1.18
CA ILE A 98 -12.12 -12.23 -0.66
C ILE A 98 -13.38 -12.96 -1.15
N ASN A 99 -13.37 -13.47 -2.38
CA ASN A 99 -14.53 -14.18 -2.97
C ASN A 99 -14.73 -15.60 -2.43
N ASN A 100 -13.71 -16.20 -1.80
CA ASN A 100 -13.77 -17.59 -1.31
C ASN A 100 -14.39 -17.73 0.09
N ASN A 101 -15.11 -16.74 0.58
CA ASN A 101 -15.72 -16.72 1.92
C ASN A 101 -14.71 -16.81 3.09
N GLU A 102 -13.45 -16.47 2.81
CA GLU A 102 -12.41 -16.31 3.82
C GLU A 102 -12.64 -15.01 4.62
N GLY A 103 -12.26 -14.96 5.89
CA GLY A 103 -12.27 -13.73 6.65
C GLY A 103 -11.28 -12.73 6.04
N TYR A 104 -11.64 -11.45 6.00
CA TYR A 104 -10.77 -10.43 5.45
C TYR A 104 -10.85 -9.10 6.20
N ALA A 105 -9.78 -8.31 6.09
CA ALA A 105 -9.74 -6.91 6.46
C ALA A 105 -8.99 -6.11 5.39
N VAL A 106 -9.57 -5.01 4.92
CA VAL A 106 -9.00 -4.19 3.86
C VAL A 106 -8.78 -2.78 4.38
N PHE A 107 -7.53 -2.32 4.34
CA PHE A 107 -7.15 -0.94 4.56
C PHE A 107 -7.03 -0.21 3.23
N GLY A 108 -7.37 1.09 3.24
CA GLY A 108 -7.30 1.93 2.05
C GLY A 108 -8.62 1.95 1.26
N GLU A 109 -9.27 3.12 1.29
CA GLU A 109 -10.61 3.35 0.70
C GLU A 109 -10.68 3.01 -0.79
N ARG A 110 -9.64 3.38 -1.56
CA ARG A 110 -9.62 3.15 -3.00
C ARG A 110 -9.48 1.66 -3.34
N THR A 111 -8.62 0.93 -2.64
CA THR A 111 -8.47 -0.52 -2.84
C THR A 111 -9.74 -1.25 -2.40
N ALA A 112 -10.34 -0.86 -1.29
CA ALA A 112 -11.62 -1.41 -0.82
C ALA A 112 -12.75 -1.18 -1.84
N ALA A 113 -12.84 0.02 -2.42
CA ALA A 113 -13.80 0.34 -3.47
C ALA A 113 -13.60 -0.53 -4.73
N LEU A 114 -12.35 -0.79 -5.13
CA LEU A 114 -12.05 -1.69 -6.26
C LEU A 114 -12.42 -3.15 -5.99
N LEU A 115 -12.41 -3.56 -4.72
CA LEU A 115 -12.81 -4.90 -4.27
C LEU A 115 -14.31 -5.00 -4.00
N GLY A 116 -15.03 -3.88 -3.93
CA GLY A 116 -16.46 -3.84 -3.60
C GLY A 116 -16.75 -4.14 -2.12
N VAL A 117 -15.80 -3.85 -1.21
CA VAL A 117 -15.91 -4.11 0.23
C VAL A 117 -15.75 -2.82 1.04
N ALA A 118 -16.19 -2.85 2.31
CA ALA A 118 -15.99 -1.73 3.23
C ALA A 118 -14.53 -1.69 3.72
N PRO A 119 -13.87 -0.52 3.74
CA PRO A 119 -12.54 -0.38 4.32
C PRO A 119 -12.60 -0.46 5.85
N LEU A 120 -11.63 -1.13 6.47
CA LEU A 120 -11.45 -1.11 7.92
C LEU A 120 -10.82 0.20 8.41
N GLY A 121 -10.00 0.83 7.57
CA GLY A 121 -9.32 2.08 7.86
C GLY A 121 -8.69 2.69 6.60
N ASN A 122 -8.01 3.80 6.78
CA ASN A 122 -7.24 4.44 5.69
C ASN A 122 -5.89 3.74 5.47
N ASP A 123 -5.06 4.28 4.56
CA ASP A 123 -3.74 3.75 4.25
C ASP A 123 -2.62 4.24 5.18
N LEU A 124 -2.93 5.12 6.15
CA LEU A 124 -1.94 5.57 7.13
C LEU A 124 -1.73 4.48 8.19
N PRO A 125 -0.47 4.08 8.45
CA PRO A 125 -0.17 3.12 9.50
C PRO A 125 -0.60 3.65 10.87
N ASP A 126 -1.50 2.91 11.52
CA ASP A 126 -2.00 3.20 12.86
C ASP A 126 -1.86 1.94 13.72
N TYR A 127 -1.04 2.02 14.77
CA TYR A 127 -0.79 0.89 15.67
C TYR A 127 -2.04 0.47 16.44
N ALA A 128 -2.86 1.43 16.90
CA ALA A 128 -4.07 1.13 17.67
C ALA A 128 -5.08 0.33 16.83
N CYS A 129 -5.25 0.71 15.56
CA CYS A 129 -6.12 -0.04 14.64
C CYS A 129 -5.56 -1.45 14.35
N CYS A 130 -4.24 -1.60 14.23
CA CYS A 130 -3.59 -2.90 14.07
C CYS A 130 -3.75 -3.78 15.32
N GLU A 131 -3.66 -3.20 16.52
CA GLU A 131 -3.84 -3.89 17.79
C GLU A 131 -5.28 -4.39 17.97
N GLU A 132 -6.28 -3.56 17.65
CA GLU A 132 -7.69 -3.96 17.66
C GLU A 132 -7.97 -5.13 16.70
N LEU A 133 -7.43 -5.04 15.48
CA LEU A 133 -7.56 -6.12 14.50
C LEU A 133 -6.84 -7.39 14.97
N ALA A 134 -5.66 -7.27 15.56
CA ALA A 134 -4.90 -8.38 16.11
C ALA A 134 -5.67 -9.11 17.23
N GLY A 135 -6.36 -8.35 18.09
CA GLY A 135 -7.25 -8.91 19.11
C GLY A 135 -8.37 -9.76 18.49
N LYS A 136 -9.06 -9.23 17.49
CA LYS A 136 -10.12 -9.95 16.77
C LYS A 136 -9.61 -11.21 16.08
N ILE A 137 -8.45 -11.13 15.41
CA ILE A 137 -7.83 -12.31 14.77
C ILE A 137 -7.41 -13.33 15.83
N SER A 138 -6.86 -12.90 16.97
CA SER A 138 -6.47 -13.78 18.07
C SER A 138 -7.67 -14.57 18.63
N GLU A 139 -8.82 -13.92 18.83
CA GLU A 139 -10.06 -14.60 19.24
C GLU A 139 -10.54 -15.62 18.19
N MET A 140 -10.41 -15.29 16.89
CA MET A 140 -10.78 -16.22 15.83
C MET A 140 -9.85 -17.43 15.79
N ILE A 141 -8.55 -17.26 16.07
CA ILE A 141 -7.58 -18.36 16.19
C ILE A 141 -7.90 -19.23 17.41
N GLU A 142 -8.30 -18.65 18.53
CA GLU A 142 -8.71 -19.43 19.73
C GLU A 142 -9.95 -20.29 19.51
N LYS A 143 -10.89 -19.77 18.72
CA LYS A 143 -12.12 -20.47 18.34
C LYS A 143 -11.92 -21.45 17.18
N ASP A 144 -10.69 -21.68 16.75
CA ASP A 144 -10.32 -22.48 15.58
C ASP A 144 -11.06 -22.05 14.28
N SER A 145 -11.52 -20.79 14.22
CA SER A 145 -12.19 -20.20 13.06
C SER A 145 -11.21 -19.67 12.03
N VAL A 146 -9.92 -19.51 12.39
CA VAL A 146 -8.83 -19.08 11.52
C VAL A 146 -7.61 -19.92 11.85
N THR A 147 -7.03 -20.53 10.82
CA THR A 147 -5.82 -21.36 10.95
C THR A 147 -4.58 -20.70 10.38
N ARG A 148 -4.76 -19.80 9.41
CA ARG A 148 -3.66 -19.03 8.80
C ARG A 148 -4.03 -17.56 8.65
N VAL A 149 -3.04 -16.69 8.84
CA VAL A 149 -3.17 -15.25 8.58
C VAL A 149 -2.21 -14.86 7.48
N ARG A 150 -2.78 -14.30 6.42
CA ARG A 150 -2.09 -13.82 5.23
C ARG A 150 -2.14 -12.30 5.17
N ILE A 151 -1.05 -11.69 4.77
CA ILE A 151 -0.98 -10.25 4.51
C ILE A 151 -0.63 -10.02 3.04
N LEU A 152 -1.41 -9.17 2.39
CA LEU A 152 -1.15 -8.65 1.05
C LEU A 152 -0.82 -7.18 1.14
N ARG A 153 0.30 -6.76 0.59
CA ARG A 153 0.72 -5.37 0.49
C ARG A 153 1.42 -5.07 -0.82
N SER A 154 1.54 -3.81 -1.11
CA SER A 154 2.34 -3.35 -2.23
C SER A 154 3.83 -3.49 -1.91
N GLU A 155 4.63 -3.95 -2.90
CA GLU A 155 6.09 -4.03 -2.83
C GLU A 155 6.70 -3.70 -4.19
N GLY A 156 7.56 -2.67 -4.24
CA GLY A 156 8.13 -2.22 -5.49
C GLY A 156 7.07 -1.79 -6.51
N GLU A 157 6.95 -2.54 -7.60
CA GLU A 157 5.91 -2.39 -8.64
C GLU A 157 4.91 -3.56 -8.65
N GLY A 158 5.02 -4.45 -7.66
CA GLY A 158 4.22 -5.66 -7.51
C GLY A 158 3.50 -5.74 -6.19
N ILE A 159 3.17 -6.96 -5.83
CA ILE A 159 2.47 -7.34 -4.61
C ILE A 159 3.35 -8.30 -3.84
N SER A 160 3.43 -8.13 -2.53
CA SER A 160 3.98 -9.10 -1.59
C SER A 160 2.84 -9.82 -0.89
N GLU A 161 2.96 -11.13 -0.83
CA GLU A 161 2.11 -12.01 -0.05
C GLU A 161 2.95 -12.67 1.03
N THR A 162 2.52 -12.55 2.28
CA THR A 162 3.28 -13.08 3.41
C THR A 162 2.32 -13.76 4.39
N PHE A 163 2.61 -15.02 4.75
CA PHE A 163 1.94 -15.68 5.86
C PHE A 163 2.63 -15.30 7.17
N VAL A 164 1.84 -14.80 8.11
CA VAL A 164 2.35 -14.35 9.41
C VAL A 164 1.92 -15.26 10.56
N PHE A 165 0.96 -16.12 10.31
CA PHE A 165 0.51 -17.15 11.23
C PHE A 165 0.20 -18.44 10.42
N PRO A 166 0.54 -19.65 10.92
CA PRO A 166 1.20 -19.94 12.19
C PRO A 166 2.68 -19.53 12.24
N VAL A 167 3.20 -19.35 13.44
CA VAL A 167 4.61 -19.05 13.68
C VAL A 167 5.37 -20.35 14.01
N GLU A 168 6.58 -20.46 13.49
CA GLU A 168 7.49 -21.54 13.83
C GLU A 168 7.85 -21.49 15.33
N ARG A 169 7.91 -22.64 15.96
CA ARG A 169 8.26 -22.78 17.36
C ARG A 169 9.76 -22.63 17.55
N ALA A 170 10.17 -21.89 18.58
CA ALA A 170 11.58 -21.87 18.97
C ALA A 170 12.06 -23.23 19.49
N GLU A 171 13.35 -23.45 19.49
CA GLU A 171 13.95 -24.56 20.22
C GLU A 171 13.57 -24.47 21.71
N LYS A 172 13.34 -25.61 22.35
CA LYS A 172 12.87 -25.69 23.73
C LYS A 172 13.79 -24.89 24.66
N GLY A 173 13.26 -23.83 25.25
CA GLY A 173 13.91 -23.02 26.25
C GLY A 173 13.22 -23.12 27.62
N TYR A 174 13.89 -22.69 28.67
CA TYR A 174 13.28 -22.50 29.96
C TYR A 174 12.69 -21.10 30.05
N LEU A 175 11.42 -20.99 30.40
CA LEU A 175 10.75 -19.71 30.69
C LEU A 175 10.29 -19.77 32.15
N VAL A 176 10.77 -18.82 32.96
CA VAL A 176 10.25 -18.60 34.31
C VAL A 176 9.25 -17.44 34.21
N THR A 177 8.00 -17.70 34.58
CA THR A 177 6.92 -16.72 34.55
C THR A 177 6.03 -16.90 35.74
N ASP A 178 5.57 -15.80 36.34
CA ASP A 178 4.60 -15.76 37.42
C ASP A 178 3.15 -15.72 36.89
N LEU A 179 2.98 -15.54 35.55
CA LEU A 179 1.67 -15.52 34.91
C LEU A 179 1.26 -16.94 34.44
N PRO A 180 -0.05 -17.23 34.39
CA PRO A 180 -0.57 -18.41 33.74
C PRO A 180 -0.11 -18.49 32.28
N ARG A 181 0.39 -19.65 31.87
CA ARG A 181 1.01 -19.80 30.52
C ARG A 181 0.04 -19.53 29.39
N GLU A 182 -1.23 -19.88 29.56
CA GLU A 182 -2.30 -19.69 28.60
C GLU A 182 -2.59 -18.18 28.36
N GLU A 183 -2.66 -17.41 29.45
CA GLU A 183 -2.86 -15.96 29.39
C GLU A 183 -1.67 -15.27 28.73
N LEU A 184 -0.45 -15.70 29.08
CA LEU A 184 0.77 -15.16 28.47
C LEU A 184 0.86 -15.51 26.97
N LEU A 185 0.43 -16.71 26.57
CA LEU A 185 0.38 -17.11 25.17
C LEU A 185 -0.61 -16.23 24.37
N ALA A 186 -1.78 -15.97 24.92
CA ALA A 186 -2.81 -15.14 24.29
C ALA A 186 -2.33 -13.68 24.14
N ASP A 187 -1.76 -13.09 25.20
CA ASP A 187 -1.24 -11.72 25.17
C ASP A 187 -0.08 -11.58 24.17
N LEU A 188 0.89 -12.47 24.19
CA LEU A 188 2.02 -12.44 23.27
C LEU A 188 1.61 -12.66 21.81
N ARG A 189 0.57 -13.48 21.57
CA ARG A 189 0.00 -13.65 20.23
C ARG A 189 -0.59 -12.35 19.71
N VAL A 190 -1.39 -11.63 20.51
CA VAL A 190 -1.96 -10.34 20.14
C VAL A 190 -0.85 -9.32 19.87
N ARG A 191 0.15 -9.22 20.74
CA ARG A 191 1.29 -8.33 20.57
C ARG A 191 2.10 -8.62 19.30
N TYR A 192 2.36 -9.89 19.02
CA TYR A 192 3.04 -10.29 17.79
C TYR A 192 2.22 -9.94 16.55
N LEU A 193 0.92 -10.30 16.55
CA LEU A 193 0.05 -9.97 15.41
C LEU A 193 -0.06 -8.45 15.20
N ALA A 194 -0.22 -7.67 16.27
CA ALA A 194 -0.23 -6.21 16.17
C ALA A 194 1.08 -5.66 15.61
N ALA A 195 2.21 -6.16 16.08
CA ALA A 195 3.54 -5.74 15.64
C ALA A 195 3.76 -6.04 14.15
N VAL A 196 3.41 -7.24 13.68
CA VAL A 196 3.60 -7.62 12.29
C VAL A 196 2.62 -6.90 11.37
N LEU A 197 1.37 -6.72 11.78
CA LEU A 197 0.38 -5.95 11.02
C LEU A 197 0.85 -4.50 10.85
N PHE A 198 1.32 -3.87 11.92
CA PHE A 198 1.83 -2.51 11.85
C PHE A 198 3.09 -2.40 10.98
N LEU A 199 4.03 -3.32 11.10
CA LEU A 199 5.23 -3.36 10.25
C LEU A 199 4.86 -3.46 8.76
N GLU A 200 3.93 -4.36 8.41
CA GLU A 200 3.50 -4.56 7.03
C GLU A 200 2.66 -3.38 6.50
N ALA A 201 1.90 -2.70 7.38
CA ALA A 201 1.24 -1.43 7.06
C ALA A 201 2.25 -0.34 6.69
N VAL A 202 3.31 -0.16 7.50
CA VAL A 202 4.37 0.83 7.23
C VAL A 202 5.12 0.50 5.93
N ARG A 203 5.45 -0.77 5.70
CA ARG A 203 6.09 -1.23 4.44
C ARG A 203 5.22 -0.98 3.23
N GLY A 204 3.94 -1.34 3.31
CA GLY A 204 2.96 -1.10 2.25
C GLY A 204 2.80 0.39 1.95
N TYR A 205 2.68 1.22 2.99
CA TYR A 205 2.59 2.68 2.84
C TYR A 205 3.84 3.27 2.18
N ALA A 206 5.04 2.87 2.61
CA ALA A 206 6.30 3.31 2.00
C ALA A 206 6.35 2.95 0.50
N ALA A 207 5.98 1.71 0.14
CA ALA A 207 5.94 1.26 -1.24
C ALA A 207 4.95 2.07 -2.10
N GLN A 208 3.77 2.40 -1.55
CA GLN A 208 2.78 3.25 -2.22
C GLN A 208 3.30 4.67 -2.46
N GLN A 209 3.95 5.28 -1.47
CA GLN A 209 4.53 6.62 -1.63
C GLN A 209 5.64 6.63 -2.68
N LYS A 210 6.52 5.60 -2.71
CA LYS A 210 7.52 5.44 -3.76
C LYS A 210 6.92 5.26 -5.14
N SER A 211 5.86 4.48 -5.27
CA SER A 211 5.17 4.28 -6.55
C SER A 211 4.50 5.57 -7.03
N ARG A 212 3.88 6.33 -6.11
CA ARG A 212 3.30 7.63 -6.42
C ARG A 212 4.38 8.64 -6.86
N LEU A 213 5.52 8.67 -6.17
CA LEU A 213 6.66 9.49 -6.52
C LEU A 213 7.09 9.24 -7.97
N ARG A 214 7.36 7.98 -8.35
CA ARG A 214 7.75 7.62 -9.72
C ARG A 214 6.68 7.97 -10.76
N SER A 215 5.40 7.78 -10.42
CA SER A 215 4.29 8.09 -11.30
C SER A 215 4.16 9.61 -11.54
N MET A 216 4.34 10.41 -10.49
CA MET A 216 4.27 11.86 -10.57
C MET A 216 5.49 12.47 -11.27
N ASP A 217 6.66 11.88 -11.07
CA ASP A 217 7.89 12.27 -11.76
C ASP A 217 7.73 12.12 -13.28
N ARG A 218 7.33 10.92 -13.73
CA ARG A 218 7.02 10.66 -15.15
C ARG A 218 5.92 11.59 -15.71
N ALA A 219 4.89 11.85 -14.91
CA ALA A 219 3.81 12.74 -15.34
C ALA A 219 4.26 14.20 -15.46
N SER A 220 5.14 14.66 -14.56
CA SER A 220 5.74 15.99 -14.61
C SER A 220 6.63 16.17 -15.85
N GLU A 221 7.51 15.19 -16.11
CA GLU A 221 8.35 15.19 -17.32
C GLU A 221 7.52 15.20 -18.61
N ASN A 222 6.46 14.38 -18.66
CA ASN A 222 5.58 14.34 -19.83
C ASN A 222 4.80 15.66 -20.03
N ALA A 223 4.37 16.29 -18.93
CA ALA A 223 3.71 17.59 -19.00
C ALA A 223 4.62 18.69 -19.53
N GLU A 224 5.90 18.70 -19.10
CA GLU A 224 6.88 19.67 -19.59
C GLU A 224 7.20 19.46 -21.08
N LYS A 225 7.44 18.22 -21.51
CA LYS A 225 7.62 17.88 -22.94
C LYS A 225 6.43 18.31 -23.80
N LEU A 226 5.22 18.00 -23.34
CA LEU A 226 3.99 18.40 -24.05
C LEU A 226 3.87 19.93 -24.15
N LYS A 227 4.22 20.64 -23.09
CA LYS A 227 4.22 22.11 -23.09
C LYS A 227 5.19 22.67 -24.09
N GLU A 228 6.43 22.15 -24.17
CA GLU A 228 7.44 22.58 -25.16
C GLU A 228 6.98 22.31 -26.60
N GLU A 229 6.41 21.13 -26.86
CA GLU A 229 5.84 20.78 -28.17
C GLU A 229 4.72 21.73 -28.57
N LEU A 230 3.79 22.04 -27.65
CA LEU A 230 2.69 22.95 -27.89
C LEU A 230 3.16 24.38 -28.14
N ILE A 231 4.18 24.86 -27.40
CA ILE A 231 4.79 26.20 -27.67
C ILE A 231 5.44 26.24 -29.05
N SER A 232 6.13 25.18 -29.43
CA SER A 232 6.76 25.10 -30.75
C SER A 232 5.72 25.08 -31.88
N ALA A 233 4.61 24.35 -31.70
CA ALA A 233 3.51 24.33 -32.67
C ALA A 233 2.79 25.67 -32.77
N ASP A 234 2.52 26.36 -31.65
CA ASP A 234 1.91 27.69 -31.63
C ASP A 234 2.79 28.73 -32.39
N ARG A 235 4.11 28.64 -32.23
CA ARG A 235 5.05 29.51 -32.98
C ARG A 235 5.02 29.26 -34.49
N ARG A 236 4.96 27.97 -34.90
CA ARG A 236 4.88 27.62 -36.32
C ARG A 236 3.58 28.13 -36.95
N GLU A 237 2.43 27.88 -36.28
CA GLU A 237 1.13 28.35 -36.76
C GLU A 237 1.12 29.88 -36.95
N ARG A 238 1.68 30.63 -35.99
CA ARG A 238 1.79 32.09 -36.13
C ARG A 238 2.69 32.53 -37.28
N GLN A 239 3.80 31.80 -37.52
CA GLN A 239 4.68 32.09 -38.66
C GLN A 239 3.99 31.83 -40.00
N GLU A 240 3.22 30.73 -40.09
CA GLU A 240 2.41 30.41 -41.28
C GLU A 240 1.35 31.49 -41.53
N GLN A 241 0.60 31.89 -40.47
CA GLN A 241 -0.40 32.97 -40.60
C GLN A 241 0.21 34.29 -41.07
N ILE A 242 1.37 34.71 -40.55
CA ILE A 242 2.07 35.91 -40.99
C ILE A 242 2.53 35.78 -42.45
N THR A 243 3.01 34.60 -42.83
CA THR A 243 3.45 34.36 -44.23
C THR A 243 2.28 34.44 -45.19
N ASP A 244 1.14 33.84 -44.84
CA ASP A 244 -0.08 33.88 -45.63
C ASP A 244 -0.63 35.33 -45.76
N GLU A 245 -0.64 36.10 -44.67
CA GLU A 245 -1.01 37.52 -44.68
C GLU A 245 -0.09 38.36 -45.60
N ILE A 246 1.21 38.08 -45.63
CA ILE A 246 2.15 38.76 -46.51
C ILE A 246 1.88 38.41 -47.99
N ILE A 247 1.63 37.13 -48.27
CA ILE A 247 1.32 36.67 -49.63
C ILE A 247 0.02 37.29 -50.14
N ASP A 248 -1.04 37.29 -49.31
CA ASP A 248 -2.33 37.90 -49.66
C ASP A 248 -2.23 39.39 -49.89
N ASN A 249 -1.41 40.12 -49.14
CA ASN A 249 -1.17 41.54 -49.31
C ASN A 249 -0.36 41.86 -50.57
N GLN A 250 0.56 40.96 -51.00
CA GLN A 250 1.34 41.17 -52.25
C GLN A 250 0.54 40.73 -53.49
N GLY A 251 -0.42 39.85 -53.39
CA GLY A 251 -1.31 39.43 -54.45
C GLY A 251 -2.41 40.43 -54.79
N ASN A 252 -2.64 41.45 -53.95
CA ASN A 252 -3.63 42.53 -54.16
C ASN A 252 -3.03 43.84 -54.65
N LEU A 253 -1.79 43.86 -55.04
CA LEU A 253 -1.09 45.01 -55.77
C LEU A 253 -0.92 44.65 -57.22
#